data_1e782b7add5087d670fb1ceb01af82d6
#
_entry.id   1e782b7add5087d670fb1ceb01af82d6
#
_cell.length_a   1.000
_cell.length_b   1.000
_cell.length_c   1.000
_cell.angle_alpha   90.00
_cell.angle_beta   90.00
_cell.angle_gamma   90.00
#
_symmetry.space_group_name_H-M   'P 1'
#
loop_
_entity.id
_entity.type
_entity.pdbx_description
1 polymer ?
#
loop_
_entity_poly.entity_id
_entity_poly.type
_entity_poly.pdbx_seq_one_letter_code
_entity_poly.pdbx_strand_id
1 'polypeptide(L)'
;MVAKTILIADGGSTKTDWSIVSGNREIDRIRTGGINPFFQTEEEISAEIRDNLIPRIRESDSVGAVYFYGAGCAFPEKNEIIRRSVTRYLPVPVEVGSDLLAAARALCGDSPGIACILGTGSNSCLYDGKGIVKSISPLG
;
A
#
# COMPACT_ATOMS: atom_id res chain seq x y z
N MET A 1 -26.20 6.85 -9.06
CA MET A 1 -25.24 5.83 -8.57
C MET A 1 -23.87 6.48 -8.40
N VAL A 2 -23.36 6.45 -7.17
CA VAL A 2 -22.06 7.04 -6.88
C VAL A 2 -20.98 6.05 -7.31
N ALA A 3 -20.01 6.50 -8.12
CA ALA A 3 -18.89 5.67 -8.52
C ALA A 3 -18.03 5.39 -7.28
N LYS A 4 -17.64 4.12 -7.10
CA LYS A 4 -16.76 3.74 -6.00
C LYS A 4 -15.33 4.22 -6.27
N THR A 5 -14.68 4.68 -5.24
CA THR A 5 -13.27 5.07 -5.32
C THR A 5 -12.38 3.92 -4.85
N ILE A 6 -11.09 4.05 -5.15
CA ILE A 6 -10.06 3.14 -4.69
C ILE A 6 -9.11 3.94 -3.80
N LEU A 7 -8.71 3.35 -2.69
CA LEU A 7 -7.71 3.93 -1.80
C LEU A 7 -6.38 3.21 -2.05
N ILE A 8 -5.35 3.96 -2.42
CA ILE A 8 -4.02 3.41 -2.68
C ILE A 8 -3.03 4.02 -1.70
N ALA A 9 -2.34 3.18 -0.96
CA ALA A 9 -1.38 3.61 0.05
C ALA A 9 0.05 3.29 -0.38
N ASP A 10 0.93 4.25 -0.15
CA ASP A 10 2.38 4.10 -0.22
C ASP A 10 2.92 4.20 1.21
N GLY A 11 3.13 3.05 1.82
CA GLY A 11 3.49 2.93 3.23
C GLY A 11 5.00 2.94 3.46
N GLY A 12 5.45 3.90 4.24
CA GLY A 12 6.83 3.98 4.71
C GLY A 12 6.91 3.88 6.23
N SER A 13 8.12 3.74 6.76
CA SER A 13 8.33 3.64 8.20
C SER A 13 8.10 4.95 8.94
N THR A 14 8.25 6.10 8.26
CA THR A 14 8.07 7.42 8.86
C THR A 14 6.75 8.06 8.47
N LYS A 15 6.25 7.79 7.27
CA LYS A 15 4.99 8.34 6.77
C LYS A 15 4.33 7.38 5.81
N THR A 16 3.01 7.50 5.69
CA THR A 16 2.22 6.77 4.70
C THR A 16 1.37 7.77 3.93
N ASP A 17 1.46 7.73 2.61
CA ASP A 17 0.65 8.56 1.72
C ASP A 17 -0.50 7.72 1.15
N TRP A 18 -1.72 8.22 1.32
CA TRP A 18 -2.94 7.57 0.86
C TRP A 18 -3.57 8.39 -0.25
N SER A 19 -3.75 7.81 -1.43
CA SER A 19 -4.40 8.46 -2.56
C SER A 19 -5.81 7.92 -2.73
N ILE A 20 -6.78 8.81 -2.82
CA ILE A 20 -8.16 8.46 -3.16
C ILE A 20 -8.31 8.66 -4.66
N VAL A 21 -8.59 7.59 -5.39
CA VAL A 21 -8.62 7.58 -6.85
C VAL A 21 -10.01 7.23 -7.35
N SER A 22 -10.52 8.03 -8.26
CA SER A 22 -11.79 7.77 -8.95
C SER A 22 -11.51 7.66 -10.45
N GLY A 23 -11.72 6.48 -11.01
CA GLY A 23 -11.34 6.21 -12.40
C GLY A 23 -9.83 6.29 -12.56
N ASN A 24 -9.35 7.20 -13.40
CA ASN A 24 -7.92 7.42 -13.65
C ASN A 24 -7.38 8.66 -12.94
N ARG A 25 -8.10 9.17 -11.94
CA ARG A 25 -7.84 10.49 -11.40
C ARG A 25 -7.73 10.45 -9.88
N GLU A 26 -6.66 11.01 -9.32
CA GLU A 26 -6.53 11.23 -7.89
C GLU A 26 -7.43 12.42 -7.51
N ILE A 27 -8.38 12.17 -6.62
CA ILE A 27 -9.31 13.21 -6.18
C ILE A 27 -8.95 13.78 -4.80
N ASP A 28 -8.14 13.07 -4.02
CA ASP A 28 -7.68 13.55 -2.72
C ASP A 28 -6.44 12.76 -2.29
N ARG A 29 -5.71 13.32 -1.35
CA ARG A 29 -4.53 12.68 -0.76
C ARG A 29 -4.51 12.93 0.73
N ILE A 30 -4.24 11.87 1.50
CA ILE A 30 -4.16 11.92 2.96
C ILE A 30 -2.79 11.40 3.37
N ARG A 31 -2.16 12.06 4.33
CA ARG A 31 -0.90 11.57 4.91
C ARG A 31 -1.12 11.19 6.36
N THR A 32 -0.67 9.99 6.71
CA THR A 32 -0.66 9.49 8.09
C THR A 32 0.78 9.26 8.54
N GLY A 33 0.95 8.86 9.78
CA GLY A 33 2.23 8.38 10.27
C GLY A 33 2.63 7.09 9.59
N GLY A 34 3.86 6.65 9.81
CA GLY A 34 4.40 5.44 9.21
C GLY A 34 3.63 4.20 9.63
N ILE A 35 3.52 3.27 8.71
CA ILE A 35 2.90 1.97 8.93
C ILE A 35 3.87 0.90 8.43
N ASN A 36 4.39 0.11 9.38
CA ASN A 36 5.32 -0.97 9.07
C ASN A 36 5.10 -2.11 10.05
N PRO A 37 4.61 -3.28 9.58
CA PRO A 37 4.26 -4.39 10.46
C PRO A 37 5.44 -5.10 11.11
N PHE A 38 6.69 -4.77 10.72
CA PHE A 38 7.87 -5.26 11.41
C PHE A 38 8.17 -4.51 12.69
N PHE A 39 7.75 -3.25 12.78
CA PHE A 39 8.07 -2.37 13.91
C PHE A 39 6.85 -2.00 14.75
N GLN A 40 5.66 -2.33 14.29
CA GLN A 40 4.42 -1.96 14.96
C GLN A 40 3.52 -3.18 15.14
N THR A 41 2.75 -3.17 16.23
CA THR A 41 1.72 -4.18 16.47
C THR A 41 0.47 -3.87 15.64
N GLU A 42 -0.42 -4.86 15.54
CA GLU A 42 -1.71 -4.66 14.87
C GLU A 42 -2.51 -3.53 15.53
N GLU A 43 -2.47 -3.44 16.87
CA GLU A 43 -3.16 -2.39 17.63
C GLU A 43 -2.60 -1.01 17.32
N GLU A 44 -1.28 -0.89 17.21
CA GLU A 44 -0.64 0.38 16.86
C GLU A 44 -1.00 0.82 15.45
N ILE A 45 -0.98 -0.10 14.50
CA ILE A 45 -1.36 0.18 13.10
C ILE A 45 -2.85 0.53 13.01
N SER A 46 -3.71 -0.23 13.70
CA SER A 46 -5.14 0.04 13.74
C SER A 46 -5.45 1.41 14.33
N ALA A 47 -4.74 1.80 15.39
CA ALA A 47 -4.91 3.11 16.00
C ALA A 47 -4.52 4.24 15.05
N GLU A 48 -3.43 4.10 14.30
CA GLU A 48 -3.02 5.09 13.31
C GLU A 48 -4.07 5.26 12.21
N ILE A 49 -4.62 4.16 11.73
CA ILE A 49 -5.68 4.18 10.72
C ILE A 49 -6.95 4.83 11.29
N ARG A 50 -7.37 4.43 12.49
CA ARG A 50 -8.57 4.97 13.13
C ARG A 50 -8.47 6.47 13.37
N ASP A 51 -7.32 6.95 13.85
CA ASP A 51 -7.18 8.32 14.31
C ASP A 51 -6.78 9.30 13.20
N ASN A 52 -6.02 8.85 12.21
CA ASN A 52 -5.42 9.73 11.21
C ASN A 52 -5.88 9.51 9.78
N LEU A 53 -6.45 8.34 9.46
CA LEU A 53 -6.97 8.06 8.12
C LEU A 53 -8.49 8.21 8.06
N ILE A 54 -9.19 7.45 8.87
CA ILE A 54 -10.65 7.33 8.80
C ILE A 54 -11.36 8.69 8.92
N PRO A 55 -10.96 9.59 9.86
CA PRO A 55 -11.64 10.89 9.97
C PRO A 55 -11.48 11.80 8.75
N ARG A 56 -10.50 11.52 7.90
CA ARG A 56 -10.22 12.33 6.71
C ARG A 56 -10.85 11.79 5.44
N ILE A 57 -11.38 10.57 5.47
CA ILE A 57 -12.12 10.00 4.36
C ILE A 57 -13.54 10.52 4.43
N ARG A 58 -14.02 11.13 3.34
CA ARG A 58 -15.40 11.62 3.27
C ARG A 58 -16.34 10.46 2.96
N GLU A 59 -17.54 10.48 3.54
CA GLU A 59 -18.57 9.49 3.22
C GLU A 59 -18.88 9.47 1.72
N SER A 60 -18.83 10.64 1.08
CA SER A 60 -19.07 10.78 -0.36
C SER A 60 -18.03 10.10 -1.23
N ASP A 61 -16.84 9.78 -0.67
CA ASP A 61 -15.78 9.13 -1.44
C ASP A 61 -16.09 7.68 -1.77
N SER A 62 -16.94 7.01 -0.99
CA SER A 62 -17.41 5.65 -1.27
C SER A 62 -16.28 4.67 -1.61
N VAL A 63 -15.33 4.51 -0.68
CA VAL A 63 -14.19 3.61 -0.89
C VAL A 63 -14.68 2.17 -1.10
N GLY A 64 -14.33 1.59 -2.24
CA GLY A 64 -14.73 0.24 -2.62
C GLY A 64 -13.63 -0.80 -2.52
N ALA A 65 -12.38 -0.38 -2.46
CA ALA A 65 -11.23 -1.28 -2.33
C ALA A 65 -10.01 -0.50 -1.82
N VAL A 66 -9.09 -1.21 -1.19
CA VAL A 66 -7.84 -0.64 -0.68
C VAL A 66 -6.66 -1.45 -1.23
N TYR A 67 -5.66 -0.75 -1.73
CA TYR A 67 -4.39 -1.32 -2.14
C TYR A 67 -3.29 -0.68 -1.31
N PHE A 68 -2.67 -1.46 -0.45
CA PHE A 68 -1.59 -0.99 0.43
C PHE A 68 -0.27 -1.56 -0.04
N TYR A 69 0.67 -0.69 -0.39
CA TYR A 69 2.03 -1.08 -0.76
C TYR A 69 3.00 -0.45 0.23
N GLY A 70 3.78 -1.27 0.91
CA GLY A 70 4.62 -0.73 1.95
C GLY A 70 5.89 -1.52 2.21
N ALA A 71 6.85 -0.84 2.85
CA ALA A 71 8.03 -1.47 3.38
C ALA A 71 7.60 -2.53 4.42
N GLY A 72 8.26 -3.67 4.41
CA GLY A 72 7.94 -4.77 5.31
C GLY A 72 6.74 -5.61 4.90
N CYS A 73 6.11 -5.32 3.75
CA CYS A 73 4.91 -6.02 3.29
C CYS A 73 5.23 -7.11 2.24
N ALA A 74 6.31 -7.84 2.45
CA ALA A 74 6.74 -8.91 1.55
C ALA A 74 6.36 -10.31 2.04
N PHE A 75 5.87 -10.44 3.27
CA PHE A 75 5.54 -11.73 3.89
C PHE A 75 4.05 -11.83 4.18
N PRO A 76 3.41 -12.99 3.90
CA PRO A 76 1.96 -13.14 4.09
C PRO A 76 1.48 -12.82 5.52
N GLU A 77 2.22 -13.23 6.54
CA GLU A 77 1.83 -12.98 7.93
C GLU A 77 1.89 -11.49 8.30
N LYS A 78 2.83 -10.74 7.71
CA LYS A 78 2.93 -9.29 7.93
C LYS A 78 1.85 -8.55 7.13
N ASN A 79 1.59 -9.02 5.92
CA ASN A 79 0.54 -8.44 5.08
C ASN A 79 -0.84 -8.62 5.71
N GLU A 80 -1.07 -9.75 6.38
CA GLU A 80 -2.33 -10.03 7.07
C GLU A 80 -2.59 -9.05 8.22
N ILE A 81 -1.54 -8.62 8.93
CA ILE A 81 -1.64 -7.60 9.98
C ILE A 81 -2.20 -6.30 9.38
N ILE A 82 -1.65 -5.86 8.25
CA ILE A 82 -2.13 -4.65 7.56
C ILE A 82 -3.58 -4.83 7.10
N ARG A 83 -3.88 -5.96 6.47
CA ARG A 83 -5.23 -6.26 5.98
C ARG A 83 -6.27 -6.21 7.10
N ARG A 84 -6.00 -6.86 8.22
CA ARG A 84 -6.91 -6.86 9.37
C ARG A 84 -7.08 -5.47 9.97
N SER A 85 -5.98 -4.71 10.06
CA SER A 85 -6.01 -3.35 10.61
C SER A 85 -6.89 -2.42 9.76
N VAL A 86 -6.79 -2.53 8.44
CA VAL A 86 -7.59 -1.72 7.52
C VAL A 86 -9.04 -2.18 7.51
N THR A 87 -9.29 -3.49 7.41
CA THR A 87 -10.67 -4.01 7.31
C THR A 87 -11.48 -3.78 8.58
N ARG A 88 -10.82 -3.57 9.71
CA ARG A 88 -11.51 -3.23 10.97
C ARG A 88 -12.34 -1.95 10.82
N TYR A 89 -11.89 -0.99 10.03
CA TYR A 89 -12.55 0.31 9.85
C TYR A 89 -13.09 0.52 8.45
N LEU A 90 -12.57 -0.19 7.46
CA LEU A 90 -13.02 -0.15 6.07
C LEU A 90 -13.30 -1.58 5.61
N PRO A 91 -14.56 -2.06 5.75
CA PRO A 91 -14.91 -3.45 5.41
C PRO A 91 -15.04 -3.65 3.90
N VAL A 92 -13.92 -3.50 3.20
CA VAL A 92 -13.82 -3.61 1.75
C VAL A 92 -12.66 -4.55 1.41
N PRO A 93 -12.57 -5.07 0.17
CA PRO A 93 -11.41 -5.85 -0.23
C PRO A 93 -10.10 -5.05 -0.06
N VAL A 94 -9.11 -5.67 0.57
CA VAL A 94 -7.80 -5.05 0.81
C VAL A 94 -6.72 -5.95 0.22
N GLU A 95 -5.93 -5.40 -0.66
CA GLU A 95 -4.74 -6.06 -1.20
C GLU A 95 -3.50 -5.38 -0.61
N VAL A 96 -2.55 -6.19 -0.15
CA VAL A 96 -1.32 -5.70 0.46
C VAL A 96 -0.13 -6.29 -0.27
N GLY A 97 0.83 -5.45 -0.61
CA GLY A 97 2.05 -5.87 -1.28
C GLY A 97 3.24 -5.01 -0.87
N SER A 98 4.42 -5.40 -1.36
CA SER A 98 5.63 -4.64 -1.09
C SER A 98 5.66 -3.33 -1.89
N ASP A 99 6.45 -2.37 -1.40
CA ASP A 99 6.73 -1.15 -2.12
C ASP A 99 7.41 -1.43 -3.47
N LEU A 100 8.20 -2.51 -3.53
CA LEU A 100 8.84 -2.95 -4.77
C LEU A 100 7.80 -3.42 -5.81
N LEU A 101 6.74 -4.10 -5.35
CA LEU A 101 5.64 -4.49 -6.24
C LEU A 101 4.92 -3.27 -6.80
N ALA A 102 4.71 -2.24 -5.98
CA ALA A 102 4.11 -0.99 -6.46
C ALA A 102 4.98 -0.34 -7.55
N ALA A 103 6.29 -0.28 -7.35
CA ALA A 103 7.22 0.24 -8.35
C ALA A 103 7.18 -0.58 -9.63
N ALA A 104 7.15 -1.91 -9.51
CA ALA A 104 7.10 -2.80 -10.67
C ALA A 104 5.82 -2.59 -11.47
N ARG A 105 4.67 -2.49 -10.81
CA ARG A 105 3.38 -2.24 -11.46
C ARG A 105 3.33 -0.87 -12.12
N ALA A 106 3.92 0.15 -11.48
CA ALA A 106 3.95 1.51 -12.04
C ALA A 106 4.84 1.60 -13.29
N LEU A 107 5.98 0.89 -13.29
CA LEU A 107 6.95 0.96 -14.39
C LEU A 107 6.64 -0.01 -15.51
N CYS A 108 6.15 -1.21 -15.18
CA CYS A 108 5.98 -2.30 -16.14
C CYS A 108 4.52 -2.54 -16.54
N GLY A 109 3.57 -2.10 -15.73
CA GLY A 109 2.15 -2.38 -15.96
C GLY A 109 1.88 -3.88 -15.98
N ASP A 110 1.36 -4.38 -17.10
CA ASP A 110 1.10 -5.81 -17.30
C ASP A 110 2.24 -6.52 -18.04
N SER A 111 3.31 -5.82 -18.36
CA SER A 111 4.45 -6.36 -19.11
C SER A 111 5.55 -6.82 -18.15
N PRO A 112 6.26 -7.92 -18.45
CA PRO A 112 7.41 -8.34 -17.65
C PRO A 112 8.53 -7.30 -17.70
N GLY A 113 9.31 -7.23 -16.64
CA GLY A 113 10.44 -6.32 -16.57
C GLY A 113 11.22 -6.43 -15.28
N ILE A 114 12.21 -5.57 -15.16
CA ILE A 114 13.02 -5.43 -13.95
C ILE A 114 12.71 -4.07 -13.33
N ALA A 115 12.32 -4.06 -12.07
CA ALA A 115 12.06 -2.84 -11.32
C ALA A 115 13.08 -2.66 -10.22
N CYS A 116 13.51 -1.42 -10.00
CA CYS A 116 14.47 -1.06 -8.97
C CYS A 116 13.93 0.10 -8.13
N ILE A 117 14.19 0.04 -6.84
CA ILE A 117 13.92 1.14 -5.92
C ILE A 117 15.27 1.65 -5.40
N LEU A 118 15.51 2.94 -5.57
CA LEU A 118 16.70 3.61 -5.06
C LEU A 118 16.27 4.58 -3.97
N GLY A 119 16.81 4.40 -2.77
CA GLY A 119 16.49 5.23 -1.61
C GLY A 119 17.58 5.05 -0.55
N THR A 120 17.16 4.87 0.70
CA THR A 120 18.11 4.55 1.79
C THR A 120 18.76 3.18 1.60
N GLY A 121 18.16 2.33 0.77
CA GLY A 121 18.74 1.09 0.27
C GLY A 121 18.35 0.92 -1.17
N SER A 122 18.92 -0.06 -1.86
CA SER A 122 18.50 -0.38 -3.22
C SER A 122 17.93 -1.79 -3.26
N ASN A 123 16.78 -1.93 -3.87
CA ASN A 123 16.12 -3.21 -4.11
C ASN A 123 15.78 -3.34 -5.58
N SER A 124 15.86 -4.56 -6.11
CA SER A 124 15.42 -4.84 -7.45
C SER A 124 14.64 -6.14 -7.50
N CYS A 125 13.79 -6.30 -8.50
CA CYS A 125 13.03 -7.52 -8.69
C CYS A 125 12.80 -7.81 -10.16
N LEU A 126 12.57 -9.07 -10.45
CA LEU A 126 12.06 -9.51 -11.73
C LEU A 126 10.53 -9.61 -11.63
N TYR A 127 9.85 -8.93 -12.52
CA TYR A 127 8.38 -8.82 -12.56
C TYR A 127 7.87 -9.53 -13.80
N ASP A 128 6.85 -10.38 -13.65
CA ASP A 128 6.32 -11.20 -14.77
C ASP A 128 5.07 -10.59 -15.46
N GLY A 129 4.71 -9.37 -15.11
CA GLY A 129 3.49 -8.74 -15.59
C GLY A 129 2.32 -8.83 -14.62
N LYS A 130 2.41 -9.67 -13.60
CA LYS A 130 1.37 -9.86 -12.58
C LYS A 130 1.90 -9.71 -11.17
N GLY A 131 3.10 -10.19 -10.92
CA GLY A 131 3.71 -10.15 -9.59
C GLY A 131 5.22 -10.32 -9.65
N ILE A 132 5.84 -10.24 -8.49
CA ILE A 132 7.28 -10.39 -8.35
C ILE A 132 7.64 -11.88 -8.41
N VAL A 133 8.49 -12.24 -9.38
CA VAL A 133 8.98 -13.62 -9.54
C VAL A 133 10.23 -13.84 -8.69
N LYS A 134 11.12 -12.84 -8.63
CA LYS A 134 12.37 -12.94 -7.88
C LYS A 134 12.79 -11.57 -7.40
N SER A 135 13.08 -11.48 -6.12
CA SER A 135 13.69 -10.28 -5.53
C SER A 135 15.18 -10.46 -5.45
N ILE A 136 15.92 -9.39 -5.75
CA ILE A 136 17.36 -9.36 -5.66
C ILE A 136 17.69 -8.56 -4.41
N SER A 137 18.49 -9.15 -3.50
CA SER A 137 18.86 -8.50 -2.26
C SER A 137 19.62 -7.20 -2.52
N PRO A 138 19.40 -6.18 -1.67
CA PRO A 138 20.12 -4.93 -1.83
C PRO A 138 21.64 -5.13 -1.71
N LEU A 139 22.36 -4.38 -2.52
CA LEU A 139 23.81 -4.37 -2.47
C LEU A 139 24.28 -3.42 -1.36
N GLY A 140 24.91 -3.99 -0.36
CA GLY A 140 25.57 -3.23 0.69
C GLY A 140 24.78 -2.96 1.91
#